data_0f01f11b580ed4ee23b1eed35c8bc3d7
#
_entry.id   0f01f11b580ed4ee23b1eed35c8bc3d7
#
_cell.length_a   1.000
_cell.length_b   1.000
_cell.length_c   1.000
_cell.angle_alpha   90.00
_cell.angle_beta   90.00
_cell.angle_gamma   90.00
#
_symmetry.space_group_name_H-M   'P 1'
#
loop_
_entity.id
_entity.type
_entity.pdbx_description
1 polymer ?
#
loop_
_entity_poly.entity_id
_entity_poly.type
_entity_poly.pdbx_seq_one_letter_code
_entity_poly.pdbx_strand_id
1 'polypeptide(L)'
;MYADGKNVVEIKSMSLRMTGWSKESVEAIWSGGISGAVKTPRFDNASIMAFAIGNPSEAFGDAYKVFDAERKIARLPGPPYKFLDRIMEVNCEPWKMVAGGEIVAEYDVPLDEWYFRSERQAPMPFAILLEIALQPCGWLAAYLGSALTSKDDLSFRNLGGKAVYLEPVLADAGTLSIKVKITRVSSSAGMVVQSYLFDVFCKGKSIYKGDTTFGFFSKDALANQVGVRGASLWNVDKYARLDALISAEPPFPDDFLRMLDRVEYLEQKGGANGLGYIRGIKQVNPKDWFFKAHFYQDPVWPGSLGLEAMIQLMKILATDFWPEVDTFLPIVSPEPHIWIYRGQVIPHNNTVIVEATITNRDDPSGLLVADGKLSVDGLIIYEMKDFRLKAWKS
;
A
#
# COMPACT_ATOMS: atom_id res chain seq x y z
N MET A 1 -11.37 22.33 -0.45
CA MET A 1 -10.79 21.73 0.78
C MET A 1 -11.88 20.99 1.52
N TYR A 2 -11.62 19.75 1.91
CA TYR A 2 -12.60 18.90 2.59
C TYR A 2 -12.15 18.62 4.01
N ALA A 3 -13.09 18.55 4.96
CA ALA A 3 -12.90 18.06 6.31
C ALA A 3 -14.02 17.04 6.60
N ASP A 4 -13.64 15.84 7.02
CA ASP A 4 -14.55 14.72 7.31
C ASP A 4 -15.56 14.43 6.17
N GLY A 5 -15.07 14.53 4.91
CA GLY A 5 -15.87 14.32 3.71
C GLY A 5 -16.83 15.47 3.33
N LYS A 6 -16.80 16.58 4.06
CA LYS A 6 -17.59 17.79 3.75
C LYS A 6 -16.70 18.85 3.14
N ASN A 7 -17.17 19.52 2.10
CA ASN A 7 -16.49 20.68 1.56
C ASN A 7 -16.62 21.84 2.55
N VAL A 8 -15.50 22.22 3.18
CA VAL A 8 -15.47 23.29 4.20
C VAL A 8 -14.87 24.58 3.68
N VAL A 9 -14.14 24.53 2.55
CA VAL A 9 -13.58 25.71 1.89
C VAL A 9 -13.71 25.55 0.39
N GLU A 10 -14.38 26.50 -0.24
CA GLU A 10 -14.43 26.66 -1.70
C GLU A 10 -13.74 27.99 -2.05
N ILE A 11 -12.77 27.94 -2.95
CA ILE A 11 -12.12 29.14 -3.48
C ILE A 11 -12.53 29.28 -4.93
N LYS A 12 -13.30 30.33 -5.23
CA LYS A 12 -13.67 30.70 -6.60
C LYS A 12 -12.69 31.76 -7.12
N SER A 13 -12.22 31.57 -8.33
CA SER A 13 -11.37 32.55 -9.03
C SER A 13 -10.03 32.81 -8.31
N MET A 14 -9.32 31.76 -7.93
CA MET A 14 -7.97 31.89 -7.41
C MET A 14 -7.02 32.29 -8.54
N SER A 15 -6.24 33.35 -8.34
CA SER A 15 -5.19 33.78 -9.25
C SER A 15 -3.83 33.69 -8.59
N LEU A 16 -2.82 33.26 -9.35
CA LEU A 16 -1.44 33.19 -8.92
C LEU A 16 -0.60 34.07 -9.84
N ARG A 17 0.23 34.95 -9.27
CA ARG A 17 1.19 35.74 -10.04
C ARG A 17 2.59 35.26 -9.77
N MET A 18 3.25 34.80 -10.80
CA MET A 18 4.70 34.51 -10.75
C MET A 18 5.49 35.81 -10.91
N THR A 19 6.50 36.01 -10.05
CA THR A 19 7.42 37.14 -10.14
C THR A 19 8.82 36.65 -10.49
N GLY A 20 9.56 37.42 -11.31
CA GLY A 20 10.90 37.03 -11.75
C GLY A 20 10.96 36.13 -12.99
N TRP A 21 9.82 35.84 -13.62
CA TRP A 21 9.72 35.08 -14.86
C TRP A 21 9.03 35.89 -15.96
N SER A 22 9.53 35.82 -17.17
CA SER A 22 8.82 36.36 -18.34
C SER A 22 7.94 35.26 -18.96
N LYS A 23 6.93 35.67 -19.73
CA LYS A 23 6.08 34.76 -20.47
C LYS A 23 6.92 33.84 -21.37
N GLU A 24 7.91 34.43 -22.07
CA GLU A 24 8.78 33.74 -22.98
C GLU A 24 9.67 32.69 -22.27
N SER A 25 10.16 33.00 -21.06
CA SER A 25 10.95 32.03 -20.28
C SER A 25 10.10 30.85 -19.76
N VAL A 26 8.84 31.09 -19.41
CA VAL A 26 7.91 30.02 -19.05
C VAL A 26 7.53 29.16 -20.25
N GLU A 27 7.24 29.80 -21.41
CA GLU A 27 6.94 29.11 -22.66
C GLU A 27 8.14 28.30 -23.17
N ALA A 28 9.38 28.79 -23.02
CA ALA A 28 10.59 28.08 -23.43
C ALA A 28 10.81 26.79 -22.59
N ILE A 29 10.56 26.84 -21.28
CA ILE A 29 10.60 25.67 -20.37
C ILE A 29 9.49 24.69 -20.73
N TRP A 30 8.30 25.20 -21.01
CA TRP A 30 7.12 24.39 -21.32
C TRP A 30 7.22 23.74 -22.72
N SER A 31 7.71 24.47 -23.72
CA SER A 31 7.85 23.96 -25.09
C SER A 31 9.04 23.01 -25.28
N GLY A 32 10.03 23.02 -24.38
CA GLY A 32 11.16 22.10 -24.41
C GLY A 32 10.86 20.68 -23.93
N GLY A 33 9.66 20.43 -23.31
CA GLY A 33 9.33 19.18 -22.63
C GLY A 33 8.15 18.38 -23.18
N ILE A 34 7.35 18.89 -24.12
CA ILE A 34 6.14 18.19 -24.57
C ILE A 34 6.12 18.02 -26.09
N SER A 35 6.90 17.10 -26.59
CA SER A 35 6.78 16.55 -27.94
C SER A 35 5.86 15.31 -27.93
N GLY A 36 4.60 15.49 -27.56
CA GLY A 36 3.53 14.51 -27.65
C GLY A 36 2.22 15.19 -27.29
N ALA A 37 1.14 14.89 -28.02
CA ALA A 37 -0.19 15.34 -27.64
C ALA A 37 -0.44 14.89 -26.18
N VAL A 38 -0.66 15.85 -25.27
CA VAL A 38 -1.04 15.55 -23.89
C VAL A 38 -2.34 14.75 -23.96
N LYS A 39 -2.26 13.45 -23.70
CA LYS A 39 -3.47 12.59 -23.66
C LYS A 39 -4.33 13.07 -22.49
N THR A 40 -5.53 13.53 -22.77
CA THR A 40 -6.49 13.88 -21.73
C THR A 40 -6.88 12.60 -20.96
N PRO A 41 -6.80 12.58 -19.65
CA PRO A 41 -7.23 11.43 -18.87
C PRO A 41 -8.73 11.19 -19.03
N ARG A 42 -9.14 9.93 -19.02
CA ARG A 42 -10.56 9.56 -19.05
C ARG A 42 -11.25 9.87 -17.71
N PHE A 43 -10.51 9.73 -16.61
CA PHE A 43 -10.91 10.16 -15.28
C PHE A 43 -9.71 10.88 -14.64
N ASP A 44 -9.92 12.10 -14.26
CA ASP A 44 -8.93 12.99 -13.68
C ASP A 44 -8.86 12.86 -12.14
N ASN A 45 -7.96 13.62 -11.52
CA ASN A 45 -7.80 13.63 -10.08
C ASN A 45 -9.07 14.07 -9.34
N ALA A 46 -9.91 14.92 -9.93
CA ALA A 46 -11.19 15.31 -9.31
C ALA A 46 -12.14 14.12 -9.21
N SER A 47 -12.25 13.31 -10.26
CA SER A 47 -13.03 12.07 -10.28
C SER A 47 -12.47 11.05 -9.27
N ILE A 48 -11.14 10.90 -9.18
CA ILE A 48 -10.50 10.01 -8.20
C ILE A 48 -10.84 10.46 -6.77
N MET A 49 -10.73 11.75 -6.47
CA MET A 49 -11.05 12.31 -5.16
C MET A 49 -12.54 12.21 -4.81
N ALA A 50 -13.43 12.40 -5.79
CA ALA A 50 -14.86 12.19 -5.60
C ALA A 50 -15.17 10.75 -5.16
N PHE A 51 -14.50 9.76 -5.75
CA PHE A 51 -14.62 8.37 -5.33
C PHE A 51 -13.93 8.11 -3.98
N ALA A 52 -12.74 8.64 -3.71
CA ALA A 52 -12.00 8.38 -2.49
C ALA A 52 -12.70 8.94 -1.23
N ILE A 53 -13.14 10.20 -1.25
CA ILE A 53 -13.65 10.91 -0.07
C ILE A 53 -14.88 11.80 -0.33
N GLY A 54 -15.29 11.99 -1.59
CA GLY A 54 -16.44 12.80 -2.00
C GLY A 54 -17.67 11.97 -2.32
N ASN A 55 -18.45 12.41 -3.32
CA ASN A 55 -19.64 11.75 -3.81
C ASN A 55 -19.30 10.74 -4.92
N PRO A 56 -19.51 9.45 -4.75
CA PRO A 56 -19.20 8.44 -5.78
C PRO A 56 -19.92 8.67 -7.11
N SER A 57 -21.09 9.29 -7.10
CA SER A 57 -21.84 9.60 -8.33
C SER A 57 -21.11 10.63 -9.23
N GLU A 58 -20.29 11.51 -8.66
CA GLU A 58 -19.46 12.46 -9.42
C GLU A 58 -18.34 11.75 -10.20
N ALA A 59 -17.91 10.56 -9.72
CA ALA A 59 -16.92 9.73 -10.39
C ALA A 59 -17.56 8.78 -11.41
N PHE A 60 -18.68 8.12 -11.06
CA PHE A 60 -19.22 6.98 -11.81
C PHE A 60 -20.63 7.19 -12.34
N GLY A 61 -21.24 8.36 -12.12
CA GLY A 61 -22.56 8.70 -12.64
C GLY A 61 -23.72 8.21 -11.76
N ASP A 62 -24.93 8.40 -12.28
CA ASP A 62 -26.19 8.30 -11.52
C ASP A 62 -26.44 6.97 -10.81
N ALA A 63 -25.93 5.87 -11.34
CA ALA A 63 -26.04 4.55 -10.69
C ALA A 63 -25.41 4.52 -9.29
N TYR A 64 -24.49 5.44 -8.99
CA TYR A 64 -23.79 5.54 -7.71
C TYR A 64 -24.37 6.57 -6.73
N LYS A 65 -25.48 7.27 -7.10
CA LYS A 65 -26.13 8.25 -6.22
C LYS A 65 -26.55 7.69 -4.85
N VAL A 66 -26.91 6.42 -4.80
CA VAL A 66 -27.25 5.72 -3.56
C VAL A 66 -26.08 5.72 -2.55
N PHE A 67 -24.84 5.80 -3.02
CA PHE A 67 -23.63 5.83 -2.18
C PHE A 67 -23.19 7.23 -1.79
N ASP A 68 -23.84 8.28 -2.28
CA ASP A 68 -23.53 9.65 -1.87
C ASP A 68 -24.02 9.93 -0.43
N ALA A 69 -25.13 9.32 0.01
CA ALA A 69 -25.71 9.55 1.32
C ALA A 69 -26.36 8.33 1.98
N GLU A 70 -27.02 7.44 1.21
CA GLU A 70 -27.89 6.39 1.77
C GLU A 70 -27.11 5.13 2.17
N ARG A 71 -26.12 4.74 1.36
CA ARG A 71 -25.32 3.52 1.53
C ARG A 71 -23.83 3.82 1.56
N LYS A 72 -23.07 2.89 2.14
CA LYS A 72 -21.60 2.93 2.12
C LYS A 72 -21.05 2.10 0.97
N ILE A 73 -20.01 2.60 0.34
CA ILE A 73 -19.25 1.88 -0.68
C ILE A 73 -17.80 1.74 -0.22
N ALA A 74 -17.14 0.66 -0.62
CA ALA A 74 -15.69 0.54 -0.50
C ALA A 74 -15.00 1.64 -1.32
N ARG A 75 -14.14 2.41 -0.68
CA ARG A 75 -13.48 3.60 -1.22
C ARG A 75 -12.02 3.32 -1.57
N LEU A 76 -11.41 4.22 -2.31
CA LEU A 76 -9.95 4.34 -2.35
C LEU A 76 -9.45 5.02 -1.06
N PRO A 77 -8.17 4.83 -0.71
CA PRO A 77 -7.55 5.65 0.32
C PRO A 77 -7.64 7.14 -0.01
N GLY A 78 -7.83 7.96 1.03
CA GLY A 78 -7.73 9.42 0.93
C GLY A 78 -6.32 9.91 1.21
N PRO A 79 -6.03 11.20 0.97
CA PRO A 79 -4.76 11.80 1.36
C PRO A 79 -4.47 11.62 2.87
N PRO A 80 -3.21 11.40 3.27
CA PRO A 80 -1.99 11.39 2.44
C PRO A 80 -1.65 10.03 1.82
N TYR A 81 -2.57 9.06 1.83
CA TYR A 81 -2.34 7.67 1.37
C TYR A 81 -3.00 7.36 0.03
N LYS A 82 -3.34 8.38 -0.75
CA LYS A 82 -3.85 8.29 -2.12
C LYS A 82 -2.68 8.32 -3.10
N PHE A 83 -2.52 7.26 -3.90
CA PHE A 83 -1.44 7.09 -4.87
C PHE A 83 -1.98 6.73 -6.26
N LEU A 84 -3.10 7.30 -6.63
CA LEU A 84 -3.72 7.22 -7.94
C LEU A 84 -4.17 8.63 -8.34
N ASP A 85 -3.59 9.19 -9.42
CA ASP A 85 -3.93 10.54 -9.85
C ASP A 85 -4.97 10.56 -10.97
N ARG A 86 -4.90 9.59 -11.88
CA ARG A 86 -5.79 9.57 -13.04
C ARG A 86 -5.88 8.20 -13.69
N ILE A 87 -6.96 7.97 -14.42
CA ILE A 87 -7.12 6.83 -15.31
C ILE A 87 -7.05 7.34 -16.74
N MET A 88 -6.07 6.84 -17.49
CA MET A 88 -5.81 7.25 -18.86
C MET A 88 -6.65 6.47 -19.86
N GLU A 89 -6.76 5.15 -19.66
CA GLU A 89 -7.43 4.25 -20.59
C GLU A 89 -8.32 3.28 -19.81
N VAL A 90 -9.50 2.99 -20.37
CA VAL A 90 -10.44 1.98 -19.86
C VAL A 90 -10.92 1.15 -21.04
N ASN A 91 -10.63 -0.14 -21.01
CA ASN A 91 -11.03 -1.10 -22.01
C ASN A 91 -12.03 -2.12 -21.41
N CYS A 92 -13.13 -1.62 -20.90
CA CYS A 92 -14.28 -2.40 -20.44
C CYS A 92 -15.50 -1.50 -20.29
N GLU A 93 -16.68 -2.13 -20.23
CA GLU A 93 -17.92 -1.41 -20.03
C GLU A 93 -18.19 -1.17 -18.54
N PRO A 94 -18.71 0.03 -18.16
CA PRO A 94 -19.09 0.31 -16.79
C PRO A 94 -20.23 -0.63 -16.35
N TRP A 95 -20.23 -0.94 -15.04
CA TRP A 95 -21.25 -1.75 -14.37
C TRP A 95 -21.43 -3.17 -14.90
N LYS A 96 -20.47 -3.66 -15.68
CA LYS A 96 -20.38 -5.05 -16.10
C LYS A 96 -19.26 -5.77 -15.37
N MET A 97 -19.59 -6.45 -14.28
CA MET A 97 -18.67 -7.19 -13.43
C MET A 97 -18.26 -8.52 -14.10
N VAL A 98 -17.40 -8.44 -15.11
CA VAL A 98 -16.87 -9.58 -15.86
C VAL A 98 -15.35 -9.53 -15.95
N ALA A 99 -14.72 -10.69 -16.12
CA ALA A 99 -13.28 -10.78 -16.35
C ALA A 99 -12.90 -10.23 -17.74
N GLY A 100 -11.63 -9.83 -17.90
CA GLY A 100 -11.05 -9.36 -19.17
C GLY A 100 -10.91 -7.84 -19.28
N GLY A 101 -11.57 -7.06 -18.42
CA GLY A 101 -11.42 -5.60 -18.40
C GLY A 101 -10.01 -5.15 -18.04
N GLU A 102 -9.54 -4.09 -18.70
CA GLU A 102 -8.20 -3.52 -18.53
C GLU A 102 -8.28 -2.00 -18.35
N ILE A 103 -7.37 -1.46 -17.54
CA ILE A 103 -7.17 -0.01 -17.39
C ILE A 103 -5.69 0.33 -17.44
N VAL A 104 -5.41 1.58 -17.78
CA VAL A 104 -4.10 2.23 -17.58
C VAL A 104 -4.32 3.40 -16.63
N ALA A 105 -3.69 3.33 -15.48
CA ALA A 105 -3.69 4.35 -14.45
C ALA A 105 -2.34 5.05 -14.39
N GLU A 106 -2.29 6.24 -13.79
CA GLU A 106 -1.04 6.98 -13.58
C GLU A 106 -0.99 7.60 -12.19
N TYR A 107 0.25 7.66 -11.69
CA TYR A 107 0.64 8.39 -10.48
C TYR A 107 1.90 9.19 -10.76
N ASP A 108 1.85 10.49 -10.51
CA ASP A 108 3.00 11.38 -10.61
C ASP A 108 3.76 11.37 -9.29
N VAL A 109 4.98 10.86 -9.30
CA VAL A 109 5.84 10.82 -8.11
C VAL A 109 6.35 12.23 -7.82
N PRO A 110 5.93 12.88 -6.71
CA PRO A 110 6.45 14.20 -6.36
C PRO A 110 7.90 14.08 -5.87
N LEU A 111 8.73 15.05 -6.25
CA LEU A 111 10.17 15.06 -5.89
C LEU A 111 10.42 15.11 -4.37
N ASP A 112 9.53 15.78 -3.63
CA ASP A 112 9.65 15.98 -2.18
C ASP A 112 8.37 15.52 -1.46
N GLU A 113 8.02 14.25 -1.63
CA GLU A 113 6.84 13.69 -0.95
C GLU A 113 7.19 13.16 0.45
N TRP A 114 6.20 13.16 1.33
CA TRP A 114 6.37 12.82 2.73
C TRP A 114 7.04 11.45 2.94
N TYR A 115 6.73 10.46 2.12
CA TYR A 115 7.24 9.09 2.29
C TYR A 115 8.74 8.97 2.01
N PHE A 116 9.32 9.79 1.12
CA PHE A 116 10.78 9.86 0.95
C PHE A 116 11.45 10.47 2.18
N ARG A 117 10.88 11.56 2.72
CA ARG A 117 11.41 12.20 3.93
C ARG A 117 11.31 11.29 5.13
N SER A 118 10.16 10.61 5.29
CA SER A 118 9.90 9.74 6.45
C SER A 118 10.70 8.44 6.39
N GLU A 119 10.93 7.88 5.21
CA GLU A 119 11.74 6.65 5.03
C GLU A 119 13.22 6.89 5.26
N ARG A 120 13.73 8.10 4.92
CA ARG A 120 15.15 8.49 5.03
C ARG A 120 16.11 7.61 4.22
N GLN A 121 15.60 6.86 3.27
CA GLN A 121 16.32 6.10 2.27
C GLN A 121 16.00 6.66 0.89
N ALA A 122 16.90 6.51 -0.08
CA ALA A 122 16.70 7.05 -1.42
C ALA A 122 15.52 6.39 -2.17
N PRO A 123 15.29 5.07 -2.09
CA PRO A 123 14.16 4.44 -2.74
C PRO A 123 12.83 4.75 -2.05
N MET A 124 11.76 4.81 -2.85
CA MET A 124 10.37 4.82 -2.36
C MET A 124 10.13 3.62 -1.44
N PRO A 125 9.49 3.81 -0.27
CA PRO A 125 9.11 2.69 0.60
C PRO A 125 8.28 1.66 -0.16
N PHE A 126 8.54 0.37 0.08
CA PHE A 126 7.79 -0.71 -0.59
C PHE A 126 6.28 -0.63 -0.36
N ALA A 127 5.86 -0.23 0.83
CA ALA A 127 4.44 -0.04 1.16
C ALA A 127 3.74 0.93 0.21
N ILE A 128 4.41 2.00 -0.20
CA ILE A 128 3.88 3.01 -1.13
C ILE A 128 3.78 2.44 -2.54
N LEU A 129 4.83 1.77 -3.03
CA LEU A 129 4.81 1.12 -4.35
C LEU A 129 3.71 0.07 -4.45
N LEU A 130 3.51 -0.72 -3.39
CA LEU A 130 2.43 -1.71 -3.33
C LEU A 130 1.05 -1.04 -3.45
N GLU A 131 0.83 0.08 -2.75
CA GLU A 131 -0.42 0.84 -2.87
C GLU A 131 -0.61 1.42 -4.27
N ILE A 132 0.44 1.97 -4.88
CA ILE A 132 0.40 2.47 -6.28
C ILE A 132 -0.07 1.35 -7.23
N ALA A 133 0.40 0.11 -7.02
CA ALA A 133 0.01 -1.03 -7.83
C ALA A 133 -1.43 -1.50 -7.56
N LEU A 134 -1.91 -1.40 -6.30
CA LEU A 134 -3.16 -2.02 -5.87
C LEU A 134 -4.38 -1.07 -5.92
N GLN A 135 -4.21 0.23 -5.73
CA GLN A 135 -5.32 1.20 -5.75
C GLN A 135 -6.08 1.22 -7.09
N PRO A 136 -5.42 1.11 -8.26
CA PRO A 136 -6.13 0.97 -9.53
C PRO A 136 -7.02 -0.27 -9.63
N CYS A 137 -6.71 -1.37 -8.92
CA CYS A 137 -7.57 -2.55 -8.84
C CYS A 137 -8.89 -2.20 -8.12
N GLY A 138 -8.81 -1.44 -7.03
CA GLY A 138 -9.98 -0.95 -6.29
C GLY A 138 -10.85 -0.01 -7.13
N TRP A 139 -10.22 0.88 -7.90
CA TRP A 139 -10.92 1.75 -8.84
C TRP A 139 -11.64 0.94 -9.93
N LEU A 140 -10.96 -0.04 -10.54
CA LEU A 140 -11.56 -0.90 -11.57
C LEU A 140 -12.71 -1.72 -11.00
N ALA A 141 -12.59 -2.25 -9.78
CA ALA A 141 -13.67 -2.96 -9.10
C ALA A 141 -14.94 -2.08 -8.94
N ALA A 142 -14.76 -0.82 -8.57
CA ALA A 142 -15.85 0.14 -8.49
C ALA A 142 -16.44 0.43 -9.88
N TYR A 143 -15.61 0.76 -10.88
CA TYR A 143 -16.05 1.04 -12.25
C TYR A 143 -16.90 -0.10 -12.84
N LEU A 144 -16.56 -1.35 -12.53
CA LEU A 144 -17.32 -2.53 -12.95
C LEU A 144 -18.63 -2.74 -12.16
N GLY A 145 -18.93 -1.90 -11.16
CA GLY A 145 -20.16 -1.96 -10.41
C GLY A 145 -20.23 -3.04 -9.34
N SER A 146 -19.09 -3.49 -8.80
CA SER A 146 -19.05 -4.57 -7.80
C SER A 146 -19.93 -4.30 -6.59
N ALA A 147 -19.99 -3.06 -6.09
CA ALA A 147 -20.84 -2.66 -4.97
C ALA A 147 -22.33 -2.64 -5.32
N LEU A 148 -22.71 -2.53 -6.61
CA LEU A 148 -24.10 -2.53 -7.07
C LEU A 148 -24.70 -3.95 -7.09
N THR A 149 -23.88 -4.98 -6.97
CA THR A 149 -24.35 -6.39 -7.02
C THR A 149 -24.96 -6.86 -5.70
N SER A 150 -24.84 -6.09 -4.64
CA SER A 150 -25.40 -6.39 -3.32
C SER A 150 -26.31 -5.26 -2.84
N LYS A 151 -27.31 -5.61 -2.03
CA LYS A 151 -28.12 -4.65 -1.27
C LYS A 151 -27.45 -4.23 0.03
N ASP A 152 -26.49 -5.03 0.51
CA ASP A 152 -25.73 -4.76 1.72
C ASP A 152 -24.50 -3.92 1.43
N ASP A 153 -24.06 -3.16 2.42
CA ASP A 153 -22.77 -2.45 2.39
C ASP A 153 -21.62 -3.45 2.47
N LEU A 154 -20.72 -3.39 1.50
CA LEU A 154 -19.59 -4.30 1.41
C LEU A 154 -18.28 -3.53 1.60
N SER A 155 -17.38 -4.11 2.38
CA SER A 155 -16.00 -3.66 2.52
C SER A 155 -15.09 -4.41 1.55
N PHE A 156 -14.17 -3.70 0.93
CA PHE A 156 -13.18 -4.26 0.00
C PHE A 156 -11.87 -4.55 0.72
N ARG A 157 -11.37 -5.77 0.60
CA ARG A 157 -10.11 -6.18 1.26
C ARG A 157 -9.22 -6.95 0.31
N ASN A 158 -7.92 -6.62 0.30
CA ASN A 158 -6.93 -7.46 -0.36
C ASN A 158 -6.79 -8.78 0.39
N LEU A 159 -6.67 -9.89 -0.35
CA LEU A 159 -6.51 -11.23 0.19
C LEU A 159 -5.07 -11.74 0.04
N GLY A 160 -4.26 -11.05 -0.76
CA GLY A 160 -2.89 -11.39 -1.02
C GLY A 160 -2.53 -11.33 -2.49
N GLY A 161 -1.28 -11.66 -2.76
CA GLY A 161 -0.73 -11.68 -4.11
C GLY A 161 0.70 -12.22 -4.13
N LYS A 162 1.24 -12.28 -5.35
CA LYS A 162 2.61 -12.66 -5.64
C LYS A 162 3.16 -11.70 -6.70
N ALA A 163 4.35 -11.16 -6.47
CA ALA A 163 4.93 -10.18 -7.39
C ALA A 163 6.45 -10.18 -7.39
N VAL A 164 7.03 -9.60 -8.44
CA VAL A 164 8.46 -9.32 -8.57
C VAL A 164 8.69 -7.81 -8.64
N TYR A 165 9.64 -7.32 -7.86
CA TYR A 165 10.08 -5.92 -7.85
C TYR A 165 11.49 -5.83 -8.41
N LEU A 166 11.62 -5.32 -9.62
CA LEU A 166 12.83 -5.42 -10.44
C LEU A 166 13.79 -4.24 -10.25
N GLU A 167 13.24 -3.02 -10.05
CA GLU A 167 14.05 -1.80 -9.96
C GLU A 167 13.44 -0.81 -8.96
N PRO A 168 14.26 -0.18 -8.09
CA PRO A 168 13.77 0.79 -7.12
C PRO A 168 13.24 2.05 -7.78
N VAL A 169 12.19 2.63 -7.19
CA VAL A 169 11.64 3.93 -7.57
C VAL A 169 12.33 5.01 -6.77
N LEU A 170 12.94 5.97 -7.44
CA LEU A 170 13.57 7.14 -6.84
C LEU A 170 12.67 8.37 -6.97
N ALA A 171 12.97 9.44 -6.23
CA ALA A 171 12.16 10.66 -6.22
C ALA A 171 12.04 11.33 -7.62
N ASP A 172 13.03 11.16 -8.50
CA ASP A 172 13.03 11.67 -9.88
C ASP A 172 12.37 10.74 -10.89
N ALA A 173 11.61 9.75 -10.45
CA ALA A 173 10.97 8.77 -11.32
C ALA A 173 10.00 9.41 -12.34
N GLY A 174 9.37 10.54 -11.97
CA GLY A 174 8.34 11.17 -12.77
C GLY A 174 7.03 10.38 -12.69
N THR A 175 6.33 10.21 -13.81
CA THR A 175 5.06 9.50 -13.87
C THR A 175 5.26 7.99 -13.90
N LEU A 176 4.65 7.28 -12.97
CA LEU A 176 4.47 5.84 -13.02
C LEU A 176 3.17 5.52 -13.76
N SER A 177 3.23 4.57 -14.70
CA SER A 177 2.05 4.06 -15.42
C SER A 177 1.73 2.65 -14.93
N ILE A 178 0.50 2.40 -14.56
CA ILE A 178 0.04 1.14 -13.97
C ILE A 178 -0.99 0.49 -14.90
N LYS A 179 -0.66 -0.66 -15.46
CA LYS A 179 -1.61 -1.48 -16.20
C LYS A 179 -2.26 -2.49 -15.27
N VAL A 180 -3.58 -2.53 -15.26
CA VAL A 180 -4.35 -3.48 -14.45
C VAL A 180 -5.33 -4.21 -15.34
N LYS A 181 -5.39 -5.54 -15.18
CA LYS A 181 -6.35 -6.41 -15.86
C LYS A 181 -7.07 -7.28 -14.85
N ILE A 182 -8.40 -7.24 -14.85
CA ILE A 182 -9.19 -8.19 -14.08
C ILE A 182 -9.23 -9.54 -14.82
N THR A 183 -8.74 -10.58 -14.16
CA THR A 183 -8.58 -11.93 -14.77
C THR A 183 -9.66 -12.90 -14.34
N ARG A 184 -10.25 -12.68 -13.15
CA ARG A 184 -11.30 -13.53 -12.61
C ARG A 184 -12.30 -12.74 -11.80
N VAL A 185 -13.56 -13.11 -11.93
CA VAL A 185 -14.66 -12.66 -11.09
C VAL A 185 -15.43 -13.88 -10.61
N SER A 186 -15.67 -13.95 -9.31
CA SER A 186 -16.45 -15.02 -8.68
C SER A 186 -17.39 -14.41 -7.65
N SER A 187 -18.65 -14.81 -7.67
CA SER A 187 -19.65 -14.39 -6.69
C SER A 187 -20.30 -15.63 -6.08
N SER A 188 -20.27 -15.74 -4.76
CA SER A 188 -20.87 -16.85 -4.01
C SER A 188 -21.22 -16.41 -2.60
N ALA A 189 -22.40 -16.80 -2.15
CA ALA A 189 -22.90 -16.58 -0.77
C ALA A 189 -22.78 -15.11 -0.31
N GLY A 190 -23.08 -14.14 -1.20
CA GLY A 190 -23.01 -12.70 -0.88
C GLY A 190 -21.59 -12.11 -0.88
N MET A 191 -20.57 -12.91 -1.15
CA MET A 191 -19.19 -12.44 -1.32
C MET A 191 -18.84 -12.33 -2.80
N VAL A 192 -18.06 -11.32 -3.15
CA VAL A 192 -17.45 -11.16 -4.49
C VAL A 192 -15.96 -11.27 -4.36
N VAL A 193 -15.33 -12.12 -5.17
CA VAL A 193 -13.86 -12.29 -5.22
C VAL A 193 -13.38 -11.96 -6.63
N GLN A 194 -12.38 -11.12 -6.72
CA GLN A 194 -11.82 -10.64 -7.99
C GLN A 194 -10.31 -10.79 -7.98
N SER A 195 -9.74 -11.34 -9.06
CA SER A 195 -8.29 -11.47 -9.24
C SER A 195 -7.82 -10.57 -10.38
N TYR A 196 -6.63 -10.02 -10.21
CA TYR A 196 -6.03 -9.03 -11.11
C TYR A 196 -4.58 -9.39 -11.42
N LEU A 197 -4.15 -9.02 -12.62
CA LEU A 197 -2.75 -8.81 -12.96
C LEU A 197 -2.47 -7.31 -12.91
N PHE A 198 -1.31 -6.94 -12.44
CA PHE A 198 -0.83 -5.56 -12.48
C PHE A 198 0.61 -5.50 -13.00
N ASP A 199 0.95 -4.39 -13.63
CA ASP A 199 2.31 -4.09 -14.10
C ASP A 199 2.55 -2.58 -13.99
N VAL A 200 3.53 -2.21 -13.18
CA VAL A 200 3.94 -0.82 -12.94
C VAL A 200 5.15 -0.51 -13.82
N PHE A 201 5.05 0.57 -14.57
CA PHE A 201 6.10 1.05 -15.48
C PHE A 201 6.66 2.38 -15.00
N CYS A 202 7.97 2.50 -15.04
CA CYS A 202 8.70 3.76 -14.87
C CYS A 202 9.49 4.03 -16.14
N LYS A 203 9.33 5.21 -16.75
CA LYS A 203 10.01 5.60 -17.99
C LYS A 203 9.92 4.52 -19.09
N GLY A 204 8.74 3.87 -19.19
CA GLY A 204 8.45 2.81 -20.18
C GLY A 204 8.99 1.41 -19.85
N LYS A 205 9.72 1.22 -18.74
CA LYS A 205 10.24 -0.06 -18.28
C LYS A 205 9.36 -0.64 -17.18
N SER A 206 9.00 -1.93 -17.26
CA SER A 206 8.31 -2.64 -16.19
C SER A 206 9.24 -2.79 -14.98
N ILE A 207 8.82 -2.29 -13.83
CA ILE A 207 9.60 -2.27 -12.59
C ILE A 207 9.00 -3.11 -11.47
N TYR A 208 7.67 -3.26 -11.44
CA TYR A 208 6.97 -4.05 -10.44
C TYR A 208 5.73 -4.69 -11.03
N LYS A 209 5.62 -6.01 -11.02
CA LYS A 209 4.51 -6.73 -11.63
C LYS A 209 4.14 -7.99 -10.88
N GLY A 210 2.87 -8.36 -10.96
CA GLY A 210 2.38 -9.55 -10.29
C GLY A 210 0.90 -9.78 -10.45
N ASP A 211 0.39 -10.64 -9.58
CA ASP A 211 -1.03 -10.90 -9.43
C ASP A 211 -1.49 -10.61 -8.01
N THR A 212 -2.78 -10.31 -7.88
CA THR A 212 -3.41 -10.05 -6.59
C THR A 212 -4.88 -10.44 -6.61
N THR A 213 -5.42 -10.71 -5.44
CA THR A 213 -6.83 -11.05 -5.27
C THR A 213 -7.45 -10.20 -4.17
N PHE A 214 -8.67 -9.74 -4.45
CA PHE A 214 -9.47 -8.96 -3.51
C PHE A 214 -10.82 -9.63 -3.28
N GLY A 215 -11.42 -9.34 -2.12
CA GLY A 215 -12.77 -9.74 -1.80
C GLY A 215 -13.62 -8.58 -1.32
N PHE A 216 -14.92 -8.67 -1.59
CA PHE A 216 -15.95 -7.83 -1.00
C PHE A 216 -16.64 -8.64 0.10
N PHE A 217 -16.69 -8.10 1.30
CA PHE A 217 -17.17 -8.78 2.49
C PHE A 217 -18.23 -7.96 3.21
N SER A 218 -19.25 -8.62 3.73
CA SER A 218 -20.19 -8.01 4.68
C SER A 218 -19.48 -7.70 5.99
N LYS A 219 -20.08 -6.81 6.78
CA LYS A 219 -19.60 -6.48 8.12
C LYS A 219 -19.51 -7.73 9.02
N ASP A 220 -20.49 -8.63 8.93
CA ASP A 220 -20.51 -9.87 9.71
C ASP A 220 -19.39 -10.83 9.31
N ALA A 221 -19.09 -10.94 8.02
CA ALA A 221 -17.97 -11.76 7.55
C ALA A 221 -16.62 -11.24 8.06
N LEU A 222 -16.43 -9.92 8.15
CA LEU A 222 -15.24 -9.30 8.70
C LEU A 222 -15.16 -9.40 10.23
N ALA A 223 -16.30 -9.36 10.94
CA ALA A 223 -16.34 -9.53 12.38
C ALA A 223 -15.95 -10.97 12.82
N ASN A 224 -16.21 -11.97 11.96
CA ASN A 224 -15.94 -13.39 12.21
C ASN A 224 -14.68 -13.89 11.49
N GLN A 225 -13.68 -13.04 11.28
CA GLN A 225 -12.43 -13.41 10.61
C GLN A 225 -11.69 -14.50 11.41
N VAL A 226 -11.15 -15.50 10.71
CA VAL A 226 -10.48 -16.66 11.31
C VAL A 226 -8.96 -16.59 11.23
N GLY A 227 -8.42 -15.55 10.61
CA GLY A 227 -6.98 -15.39 10.41
C GLY A 227 -6.38 -16.40 9.43
N VAL A 228 -5.07 -16.54 9.50
CA VAL A 228 -4.30 -17.51 8.70
C VAL A 228 -4.38 -18.87 9.37
N ARG A 229 -5.07 -19.80 8.72
CA ARG A 229 -5.31 -21.15 9.29
C ARG A 229 -4.01 -21.94 9.49
N GLY A 230 -3.86 -22.50 10.68
CA GLY A 230 -2.69 -23.32 11.03
C GLY A 230 -1.40 -22.53 11.28
N ALA A 231 -1.45 -21.20 11.18
CA ALA A 231 -0.30 -20.37 11.52
C ALA A 231 -0.18 -20.23 13.06
N SER A 232 1.06 -20.20 13.53
CA SER A 232 1.42 -19.88 14.92
C SER A 232 2.59 -18.90 14.92
N LEU A 233 2.66 -18.04 15.94
CA LEU A 233 3.87 -17.28 16.19
C LEU A 233 4.99 -18.22 16.65
N TRP A 234 6.23 -17.79 16.42
CA TRP A 234 7.38 -18.56 16.86
C TRP A 234 7.42 -18.67 18.39
N ASN A 235 7.78 -19.85 18.91
CA ASN A 235 7.96 -20.04 20.35
C ASN A 235 9.25 -19.34 20.81
N VAL A 236 9.09 -18.38 21.70
CA VAL A 236 10.17 -17.51 22.23
C VAL A 236 10.57 -17.84 23.68
N ASP A 237 10.01 -18.92 24.29
CA ASP A 237 10.22 -19.25 25.71
C ASP A 237 11.72 -19.35 26.10
N LYS A 238 12.56 -19.72 25.14
CA LYS A 238 14.02 -19.85 25.34
C LYS A 238 14.82 -18.59 25.02
N TYR A 239 14.17 -17.54 24.56
CA TYR A 239 14.86 -16.30 24.16
C TYR A 239 14.79 -15.28 25.30
N ALA A 240 15.88 -14.51 25.46
CA ALA A 240 15.87 -13.38 26.37
C ALA A 240 15.00 -12.26 25.80
N ARG A 241 14.13 -11.69 26.64
CA ARG A 241 13.30 -10.55 26.26
C ARG A 241 14.16 -9.30 26.22
N LEU A 242 14.16 -8.60 25.09
CA LEU A 242 14.92 -7.37 24.89
C LEU A 242 14.14 -6.13 25.34
N ASP A 243 12.87 -6.02 24.86
CA ASP A 243 11.93 -4.93 25.17
C ASP A 243 12.47 -3.51 24.91
N ALA A 244 13.23 -3.35 23.81
CA ALA A 244 13.88 -2.10 23.43
C ALA A 244 12.96 -1.23 22.56
N LEU A 245 12.91 0.08 22.83
CA LEU A 245 12.22 1.04 21.96
C LEU A 245 12.91 1.10 20.59
N ILE A 246 12.10 1.19 19.53
CA ILE A 246 12.61 1.37 18.18
C ILE A 246 12.96 2.84 17.98
N SER A 247 14.20 3.08 17.53
CA SER A 247 14.69 4.42 17.21
C SER A 247 13.93 5.01 16.03
N ALA A 248 13.61 6.31 16.12
CA ALA A 248 13.16 7.14 15.01
C ALA A 248 14.31 7.94 14.38
N GLU A 249 15.56 7.62 14.73
CA GLU A 249 16.76 8.27 14.17
C GLU A 249 17.24 7.56 12.89
N PRO A 250 17.91 8.28 11.98
CA PRO A 250 18.54 7.63 10.82
C PRO A 250 19.43 6.46 11.23
N PRO A 251 19.49 5.39 10.45
CA PRO A 251 18.92 5.19 9.10
C PRO A 251 17.48 4.65 9.08
N PHE A 252 16.77 4.68 10.21
CA PHE A 252 15.40 4.18 10.33
C PHE A 252 14.36 5.26 9.97
N PRO A 253 13.12 4.85 9.62
CA PRO A 253 12.02 5.76 9.37
C PRO A 253 11.72 6.67 10.56
N ASP A 254 11.20 7.86 10.28
CA ASP A 254 10.70 8.75 11.32
C ASP A 254 9.36 8.26 11.93
N ASP A 255 8.84 8.98 12.92
CA ASP A 255 7.60 8.64 13.63
C ASP A 255 6.37 8.52 12.72
N PHE A 256 6.36 9.18 11.57
CA PHE A 256 5.21 9.15 10.67
C PHE A 256 5.10 7.83 9.90
N LEU A 257 6.24 7.23 9.54
CA LEU A 257 6.30 5.94 8.85
C LEU A 257 6.70 4.78 9.78
N ARG A 258 7.07 5.04 11.03
CA ARG A 258 7.42 3.99 11.99
C ARG A 258 6.19 3.17 12.37
N MET A 259 6.17 1.90 11.97
CA MET A 259 5.04 1.00 12.15
C MET A 259 5.14 0.12 13.41
N LEU A 260 6.18 0.27 14.20
CA LEU A 260 6.43 -0.49 15.42
C LEU A 260 6.90 0.42 16.55
N ASP A 261 6.55 0.09 17.79
CA ASP A 261 6.93 0.88 18.97
C ASP A 261 8.22 0.34 19.60
N ARG A 262 8.38 -1.00 19.66
CA ARG A 262 9.52 -1.67 20.30
C ARG A 262 9.81 -3.03 19.69
N VAL A 263 11.06 -3.47 19.87
CA VAL A 263 11.50 -4.85 19.64
C VAL A 263 11.32 -5.61 20.95
N GLU A 264 10.57 -6.70 20.92
CA GLU A 264 10.36 -7.55 22.08
C GLU A 264 11.42 -8.65 22.21
N TYR A 265 11.78 -9.26 21.08
CA TYR A 265 12.82 -10.29 20.99
C TYR A 265 13.69 -10.06 19.76
N LEU A 266 14.99 -10.26 19.91
CA LEU A 266 15.96 -10.30 18.83
C LEU A 266 16.97 -11.42 19.14
N GLU A 267 17.12 -12.37 18.22
CA GLU A 267 18.00 -13.51 18.40
C GLU A 267 18.73 -13.86 17.09
N GLN A 268 20.02 -13.56 17.03
CA GLN A 268 20.85 -13.76 15.83
C GLN A 268 20.91 -15.21 15.35
N LYS A 269 20.80 -16.18 16.27
CA LYS A 269 20.77 -17.61 15.97
C LYS A 269 19.38 -18.20 16.19
N GLY A 270 18.35 -17.36 16.12
CA GLY A 270 16.95 -17.75 16.30
C GLY A 270 16.27 -18.20 15.03
N GLY A 271 14.99 -18.50 15.18
CA GLY A 271 14.12 -18.95 14.09
C GLY A 271 14.33 -20.42 13.71
N ALA A 272 13.58 -20.88 12.71
CA ALA A 272 13.57 -22.28 12.30
C ALA A 272 14.92 -22.77 11.76
N ASN A 273 15.66 -21.89 11.08
CA ASN A 273 16.92 -22.20 10.44
C ASN A 273 18.15 -21.79 11.28
N GLY A 274 17.95 -21.18 12.45
CA GLY A 274 19.05 -20.67 13.28
C GLY A 274 19.82 -19.51 12.63
N LEU A 275 19.18 -18.78 11.69
CA LEU A 275 19.81 -17.71 10.92
C LEU A 275 19.43 -16.29 11.40
N GLY A 276 18.43 -16.19 12.27
CA GLY A 276 17.96 -14.95 12.84
C GLY A 276 16.45 -14.93 13.04
N TYR A 277 16.04 -14.27 14.13
CA TYR A 277 14.65 -14.04 14.48
C TYR A 277 14.50 -12.69 15.17
N ILE A 278 13.42 -12.00 14.84
CA ILE A 278 13.05 -10.75 15.49
C ILE A 278 11.54 -10.64 15.63
N ARG A 279 11.08 -10.08 16.77
CA ARG A 279 9.69 -9.76 17.04
C ARG A 279 9.55 -8.35 17.56
N GLY A 280 8.61 -7.60 16.99
CA GLY A 280 8.25 -6.26 17.43
C GLY A 280 6.77 -6.14 17.77
N ILE A 281 6.45 -5.07 18.48
CA ILE A 281 5.11 -4.76 18.96
C ILE A 281 4.73 -3.33 18.56
N LYS A 282 3.47 -3.17 18.18
CA LYS A 282 2.77 -1.88 18.05
C LYS A 282 1.53 -1.87 18.92
N GLN A 283 1.38 -0.87 19.77
CA GLN A 283 0.10 -0.59 20.42
C GLN A 283 -0.78 0.19 19.44
N VAL A 284 -1.98 -0.31 19.20
CA VAL A 284 -2.90 0.34 18.27
C VAL A 284 -3.37 1.66 18.86
N ASN A 285 -3.08 2.74 18.16
CA ASN A 285 -3.59 4.06 18.51
C ASN A 285 -4.68 4.45 17.49
N PRO A 286 -5.95 4.58 17.90
CA PRO A 286 -7.04 4.92 16.99
C PRO A 286 -6.90 6.30 16.32
N LYS A 287 -5.94 7.12 16.78
CA LYS A 287 -5.61 8.43 16.19
C LYS A 287 -4.47 8.37 15.17
N ASP A 288 -3.88 7.20 14.93
CA ASP A 288 -2.86 7.05 13.89
C ASP A 288 -3.42 7.52 12.55
N TRP A 289 -2.63 8.29 11.82
CA TRP A 289 -3.05 9.01 10.63
C TRP A 289 -3.65 8.10 9.54
N PHE A 290 -3.17 6.88 9.43
CA PHE A 290 -3.61 5.93 8.42
C PHE A 290 -5.05 5.43 8.63
N PHE A 291 -5.59 5.41 9.85
CA PHE A 291 -7.00 5.06 10.07
C PHE A 291 -7.96 6.11 9.48
N LYS A 292 -7.52 7.38 9.40
CA LYS A 292 -8.31 8.44 8.75
C LYS A 292 -8.21 8.37 7.23
N ALA A 293 -7.03 8.00 6.71
CA ALA A 293 -6.76 7.94 5.28
C ALA A 293 -7.28 6.64 4.63
N HIS A 294 -7.31 5.52 5.35
CA HIS A 294 -7.55 4.19 4.79
C HIS A 294 -8.59 3.40 5.60
N PHE A 295 -9.89 3.50 5.27
CA PHE A 295 -10.60 4.23 4.20
C PHE A 295 -11.60 5.22 4.81
N TYR A 296 -12.14 6.15 3.99
CA TYR A 296 -13.28 6.95 4.41
C TYR A 296 -14.49 6.07 4.76
N GLN A 297 -15.04 6.23 5.98
CA GLN A 297 -16.15 5.44 6.55
C GLN A 297 -15.85 3.95 6.86
N ASP A 298 -14.62 3.47 6.63
CA ASP A 298 -14.22 2.09 6.90
C ASP A 298 -12.75 2.03 7.35
N PRO A 299 -12.41 2.63 8.53
CA PRO A 299 -11.03 2.78 8.98
C PRO A 299 -10.39 1.43 9.30
N VAL A 300 -9.32 1.12 8.58
CA VAL A 300 -8.47 -0.06 8.80
C VAL A 300 -7.01 0.30 8.58
N TRP A 301 -6.12 -0.37 9.28
CA TRP A 301 -4.69 -0.30 9.01
C TRP A 301 -4.41 -0.81 7.59
N PRO A 302 -3.68 -0.07 6.74
CA PRO A 302 -3.27 -0.54 5.42
C PRO A 302 -2.47 -1.83 5.52
N GLY A 303 -2.84 -2.84 4.74
CA GLY A 303 -2.08 -4.10 4.71
C GLY A 303 -0.62 -3.89 4.31
N SER A 304 -0.37 -2.96 3.40
CA SER A 304 0.96 -2.53 2.96
C SER A 304 1.83 -1.99 4.10
N LEU A 305 1.27 -1.22 5.04
CA LEU A 305 1.99 -0.76 6.24
C LEU A 305 2.23 -1.90 7.23
N GLY A 306 1.40 -2.95 7.22
CA GLY A 306 1.68 -4.18 7.97
C GLY A 306 2.89 -4.94 7.41
N LEU A 307 3.07 -4.95 6.08
CA LEU A 307 4.28 -5.48 5.45
C LEU A 307 5.49 -4.58 5.70
N GLU A 308 5.30 -3.26 5.70
CA GLU A 308 6.37 -2.30 6.07
C GLU A 308 6.90 -2.57 7.48
N ALA A 309 6.02 -2.90 8.44
CA ALA A 309 6.46 -3.29 9.78
C ALA A 309 7.41 -4.50 9.78
N MET A 310 7.17 -5.50 8.91
CA MET A 310 8.07 -6.65 8.74
C MET A 310 9.42 -6.23 8.13
N ILE A 311 9.41 -5.33 7.16
CA ILE A 311 10.62 -4.77 6.55
C ILE A 311 11.43 -3.98 7.58
N GLN A 312 10.77 -3.21 8.44
CA GLN A 312 11.45 -2.46 9.51
C GLN A 312 12.13 -3.40 10.53
N LEU A 313 11.53 -4.53 10.87
CA LEU A 313 12.20 -5.54 11.67
C LEU A 313 13.44 -6.10 10.97
N MET A 314 13.38 -6.33 9.65
CA MET A 314 14.53 -6.77 8.89
C MET A 314 15.67 -5.74 8.88
N LYS A 315 15.35 -4.43 8.77
CA LYS A 315 16.36 -3.36 8.86
C LYS A 315 17.05 -3.37 10.23
N ILE A 316 16.28 -3.54 11.31
CA ILE A 316 16.83 -3.62 12.67
C ILE A 316 17.73 -4.86 12.82
N LEU A 317 17.28 -6.02 12.35
CA LEU A 317 18.08 -7.23 12.42
C LEU A 317 19.35 -7.15 11.55
N ALA A 318 19.28 -6.47 10.39
CA ALA A 318 20.45 -6.23 9.55
C ALA A 318 21.49 -5.36 10.24
N THR A 319 21.09 -4.32 10.97
CA THR A 319 22.04 -3.50 11.76
C THR A 319 22.62 -4.25 12.95
N ASP A 320 21.90 -5.23 13.49
CA ASP A 320 22.42 -6.10 14.55
C ASP A 320 23.46 -7.11 14.03
N PHE A 321 23.26 -7.64 12.82
CA PHE A 321 24.24 -8.49 12.13
C PHE A 321 25.45 -7.70 11.63
N TRP A 322 25.22 -6.50 11.11
CA TRP A 322 26.20 -5.67 10.40
C TRP A 322 26.10 -4.23 10.92
N PRO A 323 26.76 -3.89 12.06
CA PRO A 323 26.58 -2.59 12.71
C PRO A 323 26.97 -1.36 11.88
N GLU A 324 27.71 -1.55 10.78
CA GLU A 324 28.17 -0.47 9.90
C GLU A 324 27.15 -0.11 8.79
N VAL A 325 26.08 -0.89 8.61
CA VAL A 325 25.13 -0.64 7.52
C VAL A 325 24.22 0.54 7.85
N ASP A 326 23.98 1.37 6.85
CA ASP A 326 23.14 2.56 6.94
C ASP A 326 22.17 2.69 5.73
N THR A 327 22.33 1.84 4.73
CA THR A 327 21.54 1.88 3.50
C THR A 327 20.84 0.54 3.28
N PHE A 328 19.55 0.63 2.93
CA PHE A 328 18.66 -0.52 2.80
C PHE A 328 17.90 -0.50 1.47
N LEU A 329 17.83 -1.66 0.83
CA LEU A 329 17.02 -1.89 -0.37
C LEU A 329 16.10 -3.09 -0.14
N PRO A 330 14.85 -2.86 0.29
CA PRO A 330 13.90 -3.93 0.54
C PRO A 330 13.25 -4.42 -0.76
N ILE A 331 12.95 -5.71 -0.81
CA ILE A 331 12.13 -6.42 -1.79
C ILE A 331 12.75 -6.51 -3.20
N VAL A 332 13.53 -5.54 -3.66
CA VAL A 332 14.06 -5.51 -5.04
C VAL A 332 14.84 -6.78 -5.37
N SER A 333 14.26 -7.60 -6.26
CA SER A 333 14.80 -8.89 -6.69
C SER A 333 14.05 -9.43 -7.90
N PRO A 334 14.68 -10.20 -8.79
CA PRO A 334 13.99 -10.97 -9.82
C PRO A 334 13.18 -12.15 -9.25
N GLU A 335 13.46 -12.55 -8.02
CA GLU A 335 12.70 -13.59 -7.32
C GLU A 335 11.42 -12.99 -6.72
N PRO A 336 10.29 -13.72 -6.80
CA PRO A 336 9.03 -13.21 -6.30
C PRO A 336 8.98 -13.20 -4.76
N HIS A 337 8.18 -12.27 -4.23
CA HIS A 337 7.68 -12.29 -2.86
C HIS A 337 6.18 -12.55 -2.86
N ILE A 338 5.66 -13.06 -1.74
CA ILE A 338 4.25 -13.42 -1.57
C ILE A 338 3.72 -12.75 -0.31
N TRP A 339 2.51 -12.17 -0.39
CA TRP A 339 1.79 -11.69 0.78
C TRP A 339 0.40 -12.30 0.86
N ILE A 340 -0.05 -12.54 2.07
CA ILE A 340 -1.33 -13.17 2.38
C ILE A 340 -2.01 -12.36 3.48
N TYR A 341 -3.26 -11.96 3.25
CA TYR A 341 -4.09 -11.27 4.24
C TYR A 341 -5.34 -12.11 4.55
N ARG A 342 -5.62 -12.34 5.84
CA ARG A 342 -6.78 -13.11 6.32
C ARG A 342 -7.47 -12.44 7.49
N GLY A 343 -7.35 -11.12 7.57
CA GLY A 343 -7.95 -10.29 8.57
C GLY A 343 -7.57 -8.84 8.42
N GLN A 344 -7.95 -8.03 9.38
CA GLN A 344 -7.74 -6.59 9.39
C GLN A 344 -7.38 -6.11 10.80
N VAL A 345 -6.68 -4.99 10.90
CA VAL A 345 -6.48 -4.22 12.13
C VAL A 345 -7.40 -3.02 12.07
N ILE A 346 -8.22 -2.82 13.08
CA ILE A 346 -9.17 -1.70 13.20
C ILE A 346 -8.84 -0.85 14.42
N PRO A 347 -9.36 0.39 14.52
CA PRO A 347 -9.05 1.30 15.63
C PRO A 347 -9.37 0.80 17.03
N HIS A 348 -10.20 -0.24 17.16
CA HIS A 348 -10.61 -0.84 18.44
C HIS A 348 -9.75 -2.03 18.87
N ASN A 349 -8.80 -2.46 18.04
CA ASN A 349 -7.81 -3.46 18.45
C ASN A 349 -6.81 -2.86 19.45
N ASN A 350 -6.09 -3.73 20.16
CA ASN A 350 -5.15 -3.33 21.20
C ASN A 350 -3.71 -3.46 20.75
N THR A 351 -3.29 -4.66 20.38
CA THR A 351 -1.87 -4.95 20.16
C THR A 351 -1.66 -5.69 18.85
N VAL A 352 -0.74 -5.17 18.06
CA VAL A 352 -0.19 -5.83 16.88
C VAL A 352 1.18 -6.39 17.23
N ILE A 353 1.40 -7.68 16.96
CA ILE A 353 2.70 -8.36 17.06
C ILE A 353 3.15 -8.69 15.64
N VAL A 354 4.37 -8.32 15.33
CA VAL A 354 5.01 -8.60 14.04
C VAL A 354 6.27 -9.40 14.29
N GLU A 355 6.50 -10.46 13.51
CA GLU A 355 7.73 -11.24 13.58
C GLU A 355 8.31 -11.49 12.19
N ALA A 356 9.62 -11.61 12.13
CA ALA A 356 10.36 -12.04 10.95
C ALA A 356 11.37 -13.14 11.33
N THR A 357 11.43 -14.18 10.51
CA THR A 357 12.37 -15.30 10.63
C THR A 357 13.23 -15.35 9.38
N ILE A 358 14.56 -15.33 9.56
CA ILE A 358 15.49 -15.39 8.44
C ILE A 358 15.50 -16.81 7.85
N THR A 359 15.25 -16.88 6.55
CA THR A 359 15.28 -18.15 5.77
C THR A 359 16.57 -18.31 4.99
N ASN A 360 17.21 -17.18 4.60
CA ASN A 360 18.54 -17.17 4.00
C ASN A 360 19.30 -15.91 4.40
N ARG A 361 20.63 -16.04 4.60
CA ARG A 361 21.54 -14.97 4.94
C ARG A 361 22.83 -15.12 4.13
N ASP A 362 23.21 -14.06 3.44
CA ASP A 362 24.47 -13.97 2.69
C ASP A 362 25.26 -12.74 3.18
N ASP A 363 26.17 -12.96 4.12
CA ASP A 363 26.96 -11.89 4.74
C ASP A 363 27.83 -11.14 3.72
N PRO A 364 28.52 -11.78 2.75
CA PRO A 364 29.32 -11.08 1.77
C PRO A 364 28.54 -10.08 0.90
N SER A 365 27.29 -10.38 0.59
CA SER A 365 26.44 -9.48 -0.23
C SER A 365 25.53 -8.58 0.58
N GLY A 366 25.48 -8.73 1.92
CA GLY A 366 24.57 -8.03 2.79
C GLY A 366 23.10 -8.37 2.54
N LEU A 367 22.79 -9.61 2.15
CA LEU A 367 21.44 -10.05 1.79
C LEU A 367 20.80 -10.87 2.91
N LEU A 368 19.60 -10.47 3.29
CA LEU A 368 18.68 -11.26 4.12
C LEU A 368 17.44 -11.66 3.30
N VAL A 369 16.97 -12.88 3.49
CA VAL A 369 15.65 -13.34 3.03
C VAL A 369 14.88 -13.81 4.26
N ALA A 370 13.60 -13.48 4.34
CA ALA A 370 12.78 -13.81 5.49
C ALA A 370 11.34 -14.18 5.14
N ASP A 371 10.72 -14.88 6.08
CA ASP A 371 9.28 -15.01 6.21
C ASP A 371 8.81 -14.21 7.43
N GLY A 372 7.68 -13.53 7.30
CA GLY A 372 7.10 -12.70 8.36
C GLY A 372 5.65 -13.01 8.63
N LYS A 373 5.22 -12.71 9.86
CA LYS A 373 3.83 -12.79 10.27
C LYS A 373 3.42 -11.56 11.06
N LEU A 374 2.14 -11.21 10.95
CA LEU A 374 1.53 -10.17 11.77
C LEU A 374 0.27 -10.74 12.43
N SER A 375 0.18 -10.57 13.74
CA SER A 375 -1.02 -10.89 14.52
C SER A 375 -1.61 -9.64 15.15
N VAL A 376 -2.92 -9.63 15.33
CA VAL A 376 -3.65 -8.62 16.09
C VAL A 376 -4.45 -9.30 17.19
N ASP A 377 -4.26 -8.86 18.42
CA ASP A 377 -4.95 -9.40 19.62
C ASP A 377 -4.91 -10.94 19.69
N GLY A 378 -3.77 -11.53 19.29
CA GLY A 378 -3.51 -12.97 19.30
C GLY A 378 -3.92 -13.74 18.04
N LEU A 379 -4.62 -13.12 17.08
CA LEU A 379 -4.99 -13.73 15.80
C LEU A 379 -3.98 -13.38 14.71
N ILE A 380 -3.32 -14.35 14.10
CA ILE A 380 -2.43 -14.12 12.96
C ILE A 380 -3.28 -13.82 11.73
N ILE A 381 -3.07 -12.63 11.15
CA ILE A 381 -3.86 -12.14 10.04
C ILE A 381 -3.05 -11.89 8.76
N TYR A 382 -1.73 -11.69 8.85
CA TYR A 382 -0.88 -11.51 7.69
C TYR A 382 0.29 -12.49 7.70
N GLU A 383 0.69 -12.92 6.51
CA GLU A 383 1.97 -13.56 6.21
C GLU A 383 2.62 -12.87 5.03
N MET A 384 3.95 -12.74 5.08
CA MET A 384 4.78 -12.37 3.95
C MET A 384 5.89 -13.41 3.81
N LYS A 385 6.13 -13.90 2.59
CA LYS A 385 7.12 -14.94 2.33
C LYS A 385 8.13 -14.48 1.29
N ASP A 386 9.34 -15.01 1.42
CA ASP A 386 10.44 -14.77 0.49
C ASP A 386 10.76 -13.29 0.29
N PHE A 387 10.53 -12.45 1.30
CA PHE A 387 10.88 -11.04 1.20
C PHE A 387 12.34 -10.80 1.56
N ARG A 388 12.95 -9.91 0.81
CA ARG A 388 14.39 -9.68 0.81
C ARG A 388 14.74 -8.29 1.33
N LEU A 389 15.90 -8.18 1.95
CA LEU A 389 16.53 -6.92 2.30
C LEU A 389 17.99 -7.00 1.91
N LYS A 390 18.45 -6.08 1.09
CA LYS A 390 19.88 -5.84 0.89
C LYS A 390 20.30 -4.64 1.72
N ALA A 391 21.39 -4.79 2.48
CA ALA A 391 21.92 -3.76 3.36
C ALA A 391 23.43 -3.58 3.12
N TRP A 392 23.90 -2.33 3.15
CA TRP A 392 25.32 -2.00 2.97
C TRP A 392 25.64 -0.66 3.64
N LYS A 393 26.92 -0.36 3.74
CA LYS A 393 27.40 0.96 4.14
C LYS A 393 27.48 1.85 2.90
N SER A 394 26.89 3.06 2.96
CA SER A 394 26.92 4.06 1.88
C SER A 394 28.30 4.72 1.73
#